data_9a71a6b8bfdc3a0d03bf7b3c533bc98f
#
_entry.id   9a71a6b8bfdc3a0d03bf7b3c533bc98f
#
_cell.length_a   1.000
_cell.length_b   1.000
_cell.length_c   1.000
_cell.angle_alpha   90.00
_cell.angle_beta   90.00
_cell.angle_gamma   90.00
#
_symmetry.space_group_name_H-M   'P 1'
#
loop_
_entity.id
_entity.type
_entity.pdbx_description
1 polymer ?
#
loop_
_entity_poly.entity_id
_entity_poly.type
_entity_poly.pdbx_seq_one_letter_code
_entity_poly.pdbx_strand_id
1 'polypeptide(L)'
;IAAPAGGFPTLGMKVGKGQILAWIEPAAGNIDKGNQQAQLAELSSSLGLAERRAERLEQLVGSLPQKEIDAARAEAASLKARKAAVAASLFQREALRAPVSGVVSRADVVAGQVVEAREILFEVIDPSRLRVEAVAYDTALAGQVAGASAATAANQPLALAFIGLSRQLREQALPMQFAVKPPFPPLGVGQPVKVFVQSRQTIRGIPVPQDSVVKNGSGETTVWLHVSAERFVPHRVKAQRVDGQTFAILEGLHGGDRVVTQGAALLSQIR
;
A
#
# COMPACT_ATOMS: atom_id res chain seq x y z
N ILE A 1 24.49 7.09 1.11
CA ILE A 1 23.81 5.80 1.24
C ILE A 1 24.73 4.67 0.79
N ALA A 2 24.76 3.55 1.48
CA ALA A 2 25.58 2.40 1.16
C ALA A 2 24.74 1.12 1.03
N ALA A 3 25.15 0.23 0.14
CA ALA A 3 24.47 -1.04 -0.05
C ALA A 3 24.75 -2.02 1.11
N PRO A 4 23.80 -2.89 1.47
CA PRO A 4 24.07 -4.03 2.33
C PRO A 4 24.98 -5.06 1.62
N ALA A 5 25.46 -6.09 2.35
CA ALA A 5 26.40 -7.09 1.81
C ALA A 5 25.90 -7.81 0.54
N GLY A 6 24.58 -7.90 0.33
CA GLY A 6 23.95 -8.50 -0.85
C GLY A 6 23.61 -7.52 -1.99
N GLY A 7 24.05 -6.26 -1.90
CA GLY A 7 23.60 -5.21 -2.82
C GLY A 7 22.26 -4.58 -2.43
N PHE A 8 21.83 -3.57 -3.16
CA PHE A 8 20.49 -2.99 -2.99
C PHE A 8 19.42 -3.97 -3.49
N PRO A 9 18.28 -4.07 -2.78
CA PRO A 9 17.15 -4.81 -3.30
C PRO A 9 16.66 -4.19 -4.63
N THR A 10 16.38 -5.06 -5.60
CA THR A 10 15.89 -4.66 -6.92
C THR A 10 14.37 -4.83 -7.02
N LEU A 11 13.77 -4.21 -8.04
CA LEU A 11 12.34 -4.37 -8.38
C LEU A 11 11.95 -5.87 -8.45
N GLY A 12 10.82 -6.21 -7.82
CA GLY A 12 10.31 -7.57 -7.80
C GLY A 12 10.95 -8.49 -6.75
N MET A 13 12.02 -8.05 -6.07
CA MET A 13 12.68 -8.83 -5.02
C MET A 13 11.80 -8.95 -3.78
N LYS A 14 11.69 -10.16 -3.23
CA LYS A 14 11.01 -10.40 -1.95
C LYS A 14 11.91 -9.99 -0.80
N VAL A 15 11.34 -9.26 0.15
CA VAL A 15 12.04 -8.83 1.37
C VAL A 15 11.21 -9.20 2.60
N GLY A 16 11.91 -9.54 3.69
CA GLY A 16 11.30 -9.82 4.98
C GLY A 16 11.20 -8.56 5.85
N LYS A 17 10.20 -8.50 6.73
CA LYS A 17 10.10 -7.43 7.74
C LYS A 17 11.38 -7.35 8.56
N GLY A 18 11.94 -6.13 8.69
CA GLY A 18 13.19 -5.88 9.41
C GLY A 18 14.46 -6.15 8.59
N GLN A 19 14.37 -6.68 7.37
CA GLN A 19 15.51 -6.85 6.48
C GLN A 19 16.14 -5.50 6.15
N ILE A 20 17.46 -5.42 6.18
CA ILE A 20 18.20 -4.20 5.84
C ILE A 20 18.15 -4.00 4.33
N LEU A 21 17.65 -2.85 3.91
CA LEU A 21 17.54 -2.43 2.51
C LEU A 21 18.73 -1.56 2.10
N ALA A 22 19.22 -0.71 3.01
CA ALA A 22 20.35 0.18 2.82
C ALA A 22 20.95 0.59 4.16
N TRP A 23 22.14 1.14 4.11
CA TRP A 23 22.79 1.84 5.21
C TRP A 23 22.85 3.33 4.89
N ILE A 24 22.39 4.15 5.83
CA ILE A 24 22.45 5.61 5.74
C ILE A 24 23.60 6.07 6.64
N GLU A 25 24.49 6.86 6.06
CA GLU A 25 25.57 7.52 6.78
C GLU A 25 25.25 9.02 6.87
N PRO A 26 25.45 9.65 8.02
CA PRO A 26 25.28 11.10 8.13
C PRO A 26 26.19 11.81 7.13
N ALA A 27 25.61 12.69 6.32
CA ALA A 27 26.35 13.55 5.42
C ALA A 27 26.95 14.74 6.20
N ALA A 28 27.84 14.46 7.17
CA ALA A 28 28.55 15.53 7.85
C ALA A 28 29.51 16.22 6.87
N GLY A 29 29.45 17.54 6.81
CA GLY A 29 30.37 18.34 6.01
C GLY A 29 31.85 18.05 6.38
N ASN A 30 32.77 18.27 5.47
CA ASN A 30 34.20 18.05 5.72
C ASN A 30 34.69 18.84 6.94
N ILE A 31 34.13 20.03 7.18
CA ILE A 31 34.47 20.88 8.35
C ILE A 31 33.96 20.23 9.63
N ASP A 32 32.74 19.71 9.64
CA ASP A 32 32.14 19.05 10.81
C ASP A 32 32.89 17.75 11.16
N LYS A 33 33.27 16.96 10.15
CA LYS A 33 34.12 15.77 10.33
C LYS A 33 35.49 16.14 10.88
N GLY A 34 36.10 17.21 10.36
CA GLY A 34 37.38 17.73 10.85
C GLY A 34 37.30 18.16 12.32
N ASN A 35 36.27 18.91 12.69
CA ASN A 35 36.03 19.34 14.08
C ASN A 35 35.80 18.14 15.02
N GLN A 36 35.01 17.15 14.62
CA GLN A 36 34.77 15.95 15.42
C GLN A 36 36.05 15.10 15.57
N GLN A 37 36.86 14.99 14.52
CA GLN A 37 38.15 14.30 14.58
C GLN A 37 39.13 15.01 15.50
N ALA A 38 39.20 16.35 15.46
CA ALA A 38 40.00 17.14 16.37
C ALA A 38 39.55 16.95 17.82
N GLN A 39 38.25 16.95 18.08
CA GLN A 39 37.67 16.69 19.41
C GLN A 39 38.01 15.28 19.91
N LEU A 40 37.97 14.28 19.04
CA LEU A 40 38.39 12.89 19.39
C LEU A 40 39.87 12.82 19.75
N ALA A 41 40.72 13.52 19.00
CA ALA A 41 42.15 13.57 19.29
C ALA A 41 42.44 14.23 20.64
N GLU A 42 41.76 15.34 20.93
CA GLU A 42 41.85 16.03 22.24
C GLU A 42 41.40 15.14 23.40
N LEU A 43 40.22 14.51 23.28
CA LEU A 43 39.71 13.57 24.29
C LEU A 43 40.63 12.37 24.45
N SER A 44 41.26 11.87 23.37
CA SER A 44 42.22 10.78 23.45
C SER A 44 43.49 11.15 24.21
N SER A 45 44.00 12.37 23.97
CA SER A 45 45.16 12.89 24.69
C SER A 45 44.85 13.10 26.17
N SER A 46 43.71 13.74 26.48
CA SER A 46 43.26 13.96 27.86
C SER A 46 43.04 12.65 28.64
N LEU A 47 42.42 11.66 27.98
CA LEU A 47 42.21 10.33 28.54
C LEU A 47 43.55 9.66 28.85
N GLY A 48 44.53 9.68 27.96
CA GLY A 48 45.83 9.09 28.17
C GLY A 48 46.61 9.74 29.32
N LEU A 49 46.40 11.05 29.56
CA LEU A 49 46.96 11.73 30.74
C LEU A 49 46.25 11.32 32.02
N ALA A 50 44.94 11.24 32.03
CA ALA A 50 44.14 10.83 33.18
C ALA A 50 44.41 9.37 33.58
N GLU A 51 44.50 8.46 32.61
CA GLU A 51 44.84 7.05 32.84
C GLU A 51 46.23 6.90 33.46
N ARG A 52 47.23 7.58 32.92
CA ARG A 52 48.60 7.57 33.53
C ARG A 52 48.63 8.18 34.92
N ARG A 53 47.80 9.19 35.20
CA ARG A 53 47.66 9.77 36.54
C ARG A 53 47.02 8.77 37.49
N ALA A 54 45.95 8.12 37.10
CA ALA A 54 45.27 7.11 37.91
C ALA A 54 46.21 5.93 38.23
N GLU A 55 46.92 5.43 37.23
CA GLU A 55 47.89 4.34 37.37
C GLU A 55 49.01 4.69 38.35
N ARG A 56 49.59 5.91 38.27
CA ARG A 56 50.62 6.37 39.20
C ARG A 56 50.08 6.46 40.64
N LEU A 57 48.87 6.95 40.85
CA LEU A 57 48.25 7.05 42.16
C LEU A 57 47.92 5.66 42.74
N GLU A 58 47.55 4.71 41.88
CA GLU A 58 47.33 3.31 42.25
C GLU A 58 48.61 2.62 42.75
N GLN A 59 49.77 2.94 42.17
CA GLN A 59 51.06 2.41 42.63
C GLN A 59 51.46 2.95 44.02
N LEU A 60 50.86 4.05 44.48
CA LEU A 60 51.07 4.69 45.76
C LEU A 60 50.01 4.34 46.82
N VAL A 61 49.26 3.26 46.58
CA VAL A 61 48.23 2.77 47.55
C VAL A 61 48.86 2.53 48.90
N GLY A 62 48.23 3.09 49.93
CA GLY A 62 48.77 3.06 51.35
C GLY A 62 49.52 4.31 51.74
N SER A 63 49.96 5.16 50.78
CA SER A 63 50.64 6.44 51.07
C SER A 63 49.76 7.65 50.77
N LEU A 64 48.62 7.46 50.10
CA LEU A 64 47.69 8.50 49.68
C LEU A 64 46.27 8.19 50.17
N PRO A 65 45.40 9.21 50.36
CA PRO A 65 44.01 9.02 50.69
C PRO A 65 43.29 8.29 49.54
N GLN A 66 42.51 7.27 49.84
CA GLN A 66 41.74 6.49 48.86
C GLN A 66 40.87 7.38 47.98
N LYS A 67 40.35 8.49 48.52
CA LYS A 67 39.55 9.48 47.81
C LYS A 67 40.25 10.07 46.58
N GLU A 68 41.59 10.25 46.65
CA GLU A 68 42.36 10.81 45.51
C GLU A 68 42.49 9.78 44.37
N ILE A 69 42.66 8.52 44.70
CA ILE A 69 42.73 7.43 43.73
C ILE A 69 41.38 7.25 43.07
N ASP A 70 40.30 7.26 43.84
CA ASP A 70 38.94 7.12 43.33
C ASP A 70 38.56 8.32 42.45
N ALA A 71 38.99 9.55 42.80
CA ALA A 71 38.77 10.73 41.94
C ALA A 71 39.49 10.63 40.60
N ALA A 72 40.74 10.17 40.56
CA ALA A 72 41.50 9.99 39.34
C ALA A 72 40.89 8.89 38.42
N ARG A 73 40.42 7.80 39.02
CA ARG A 73 39.68 6.75 38.29
C ARG A 73 38.38 7.27 37.68
N ALA A 74 37.63 8.05 38.47
CA ALA A 74 36.36 8.64 38.00
C ALA A 74 36.60 9.62 36.83
N GLU A 75 37.69 10.41 36.90
CA GLU A 75 38.10 11.31 35.81
C GLU A 75 38.42 10.54 34.53
N ALA A 76 39.26 9.49 34.60
CA ALA A 76 39.60 8.64 33.46
C ALA A 76 38.36 7.95 32.88
N ALA A 77 37.46 7.42 33.73
CA ALA A 77 36.23 6.80 33.29
C ALA A 77 35.28 7.79 32.56
N SER A 78 35.16 9.03 33.07
CA SER A 78 34.38 10.09 32.47
C SER A 78 34.91 10.46 31.06
N LEU A 79 36.23 10.65 30.92
CA LEU A 79 36.86 10.95 29.63
C LEU A 79 36.71 9.80 28.62
N LYS A 80 36.83 8.56 29.12
CA LYS A 80 36.60 7.36 28.30
C LYS A 80 35.17 7.30 27.76
N ALA A 81 34.19 7.59 28.61
CA ALA A 81 32.78 7.63 28.21
C ALA A 81 32.50 8.73 27.18
N ARG A 82 33.07 9.94 27.40
CA ARG A 82 32.93 11.06 26.44
C ARG A 82 33.57 10.74 25.11
N LYS A 83 34.77 10.16 25.07
CA LYS A 83 35.44 9.72 23.85
C LYS A 83 34.61 8.68 23.09
N ALA A 84 34.04 7.69 23.80
CA ALA A 84 33.21 6.67 23.21
C ALA A 84 31.93 7.27 22.57
N ALA A 85 31.29 8.24 23.24
CA ALA A 85 30.11 8.93 22.73
C ALA A 85 30.41 9.71 21.44
N VAL A 86 31.52 10.47 21.39
CA VAL A 86 31.93 11.21 20.17
C VAL A 86 32.32 10.26 19.07
N ALA A 87 33.04 9.17 19.34
CA ALA A 87 33.39 8.15 18.38
C ALA A 87 32.13 7.48 17.78
N ALA A 88 31.16 7.15 18.62
CA ALA A 88 29.91 6.56 18.18
C ALA A 88 29.14 7.47 17.20
N SER A 89 29.12 8.79 17.45
CA SER A 89 28.43 9.74 16.56
C SER A 89 29.10 9.90 15.19
N LEU A 90 30.41 9.71 15.09
CA LEU A 90 31.16 9.80 13.83
C LEU A 90 30.95 8.62 12.88
N PHE A 91 30.70 7.43 13.44
CA PHE A 91 30.60 6.18 12.68
C PHE A 91 29.20 5.57 12.68
N GLN A 92 28.22 6.35 13.12
CA GLN A 92 26.85 5.86 13.23
C GLN A 92 26.25 5.67 11.83
N ARG A 93 26.12 4.40 11.43
CA ARG A 93 25.36 4.00 10.27
C ARG A 93 23.96 3.63 10.71
N GLU A 94 22.97 4.20 10.10
CA GLU A 94 21.56 3.84 10.34
C GLU A 94 21.12 2.81 9.33
N ALA A 95 20.53 1.71 9.81
CA ALA A 95 20.00 0.67 8.94
C ALA A 95 18.58 1.03 8.48
N LEU A 96 18.40 1.30 7.20
CA LEU A 96 17.08 1.40 6.61
C LEU A 96 16.51 -0.01 6.44
N ARG A 97 15.42 -0.30 7.16
CA ARG A 97 14.83 -1.63 7.22
C ARG A 97 13.45 -1.66 6.57
N ALA A 98 13.10 -2.81 5.98
CA ALA A 98 11.77 -3.06 5.45
C ALA A 98 10.72 -3.02 6.59
N PRO A 99 9.69 -2.18 6.51
CA PRO A 99 8.67 -2.08 7.55
C PRO A 99 7.74 -3.29 7.58
N VAL A 100 7.58 -3.97 6.44
CA VAL A 100 6.73 -5.14 6.23
C VAL A 100 7.45 -6.17 5.38
N SER A 101 7.00 -7.43 5.46
CA SER A 101 7.38 -8.45 4.47
C SER A 101 6.59 -8.22 3.20
N GLY A 102 7.24 -8.31 2.04
CA GLY A 102 6.57 -8.03 0.77
C GLY A 102 7.51 -8.09 -0.42
N VAL A 103 7.15 -7.36 -1.45
CA VAL A 103 7.89 -7.25 -2.72
C VAL A 103 8.29 -5.80 -2.93
N VAL A 104 9.53 -5.56 -3.33
CA VAL A 104 10.03 -4.22 -3.66
C VAL A 104 9.37 -3.75 -4.95
N SER A 105 8.57 -2.68 -4.87
CA SER A 105 7.89 -2.04 -6.00
C SER A 105 8.65 -0.84 -6.54
N ARG A 106 9.54 -0.25 -5.73
CA ARG A 106 10.38 0.89 -6.09
C ARG A 106 11.71 0.82 -5.35
N ALA A 107 12.80 1.08 -6.07
CA ALA A 107 14.16 1.12 -5.54
C ALA A 107 14.96 2.16 -6.32
N ASP A 108 14.84 3.43 -5.94
CA ASP A 108 15.48 4.57 -6.62
C ASP A 108 16.72 4.98 -5.82
N VAL A 109 17.71 4.08 -5.77
CA VAL A 109 18.91 4.29 -4.97
C VAL A 109 20.18 3.92 -5.73
N VAL A 110 21.21 4.74 -5.54
CA VAL A 110 22.56 4.50 -6.06
C VAL A 110 23.55 4.59 -4.90
N ALA A 111 24.55 3.72 -4.90
CA ALA A 111 25.61 3.76 -3.88
C ALA A 111 26.33 5.11 -3.91
N GLY A 112 26.55 5.70 -2.74
CA GLY A 112 27.18 7.02 -2.60
C GLY A 112 26.24 8.21 -2.81
N GLN A 113 24.98 7.99 -3.19
CA GLN A 113 23.99 9.06 -3.32
C GLN A 113 23.80 9.78 -1.97
N VAL A 114 23.69 11.10 -2.02
CA VAL A 114 23.22 11.92 -0.89
C VAL A 114 21.70 11.98 -0.99
N VAL A 115 21.06 11.71 0.13
CA VAL A 115 19.57 11.67 0.23
C VAL A 115 19.11 12.70 1.24
N GLU A 116 17.96 13.29 0.98
CA GLU A 116 17.33 14.25 1.87
C GLU A 116 16.37 13.56 2.88
N ALA A 117 16.08 14.26 3.97
CA ALA A 117 15.06 13.80 4.90
C ALA A 117 13.70 13.73 4.20
N ARG A 118 12.95 12.63 4.38
CA ARG A 118 11.65 12.32 3.77
C ARG A 118 11.69 11.86 2.31
N GLU A 119 12.86 11.69 1.70
CA GLU A 119 12.98 11.06 0.39
C GLU A 119 12.57 9.59 0.46
N ILE A 120 11.74 9.16 -0.50
CA ILE A 120 11.30 7.76 -0.59
C ILE A 120 12.34 7.00 -1.40
N LEU A 121 13.10 6.14 -0.73
CA LEU A 121 14.18 5.36 -1.33
C LEU A 121 13.72 3.99 -1.80
N PHE A 122 12.86 3.36 -1.03
CA PHE A 122 12.27 2.06 -1.34
C PHE A 122 10.78 2.08 -1.06
N GLU A 123 10.04 1.35 -1.87
CA GLU A 123 8.64 1.04 -1.61
C GLU A 123 8.47 -0.47 -1.57
N VAL A 124 7.87 -0.98 -0.48
CA VAL A 124 7.63 -2.40 -0.28
C VAL A 124 6.14 -2.63 -0.18
N ILE A 125 5.62 -3.47 -1.07
CA ILE A 125 4.20 -3.81 -1.14
C ILE A 125 3.99 -5.21 -0.57
N ASP A 126 3.00 -5.33 0.32
CA ASP A 126 2.51 -6.64 0.77
C ASP A 126 1.42 -7.12 -0.20
N PRO A 127 1.72 -8.07 -1.11
CA PRO A 127 0.76 -8.54 -2.10
C PRO A 127 -0.37 -9.36 -1.49
N SER A 128 -0.28 -9.76 -0.23
CA SER A 128 -1.33 -10.53 0.45
C SER A 128 -2.45 -9.65 1.02
N ARG A 129 -2.23 -8.34 1.12
CA ARG A 129 -3.16 -7.39 1.74
C ARG A 129 -3.51 -6.23 0.82
N LEU A 130 -4.09 -6.57 -0.31
CA LEU A 130 -4.52 -5.59 -1.29
C LEU A 130 -5.87 -4.97 -0.91
N ARG A 131 -6.02 -3.70 -1.22
CA ARG A 131 -7.27 -2.95 -1.09
C ARG A 131 -7.67 -2.36 -2.43
N VAL A 132 -8.98 -2.30 -2.62
CA VAL A 132 -9.59 -1.59 -3.76
C VAL A 132 -10.22 -0.32 -3.21
N GLU A 133 -9.86 0.81 -3.80
CA GLU A 133 -10.55 2.08 -3.60
C GLU A 133 -11.49 2.30 -4.78
N ALA A 134 -12.76 2.53 -4.50
CA ALA A 134 -13.77 2.85 -5.49
C ALA A 134 -14.47 4.14 -5.07
N VAL A 135 -15.03 4.85 -6.05
CA VAL A 135 -15.80 6.07 -5.83
C VAL A 135 -17.27 5.84 -6.21
N ALA A 136 -18.18 6.22 -5.34
CA ALA A 136 -19.61 6.18 -5.61
C ALA A 136 -20.15 7.61 -5.78
N TYR A 137 -20.77 7.87 -6.92
CA TYR A 137 -21.44 9.15 -7.17
C TYR A 137 -22.83 9.21 -6.54
N ASP A 138 -23.44 8.04 -6.29
CA ASP A 138 -24.72 7.94 -5.57
C ASP A 138 -24.48 7.85 -4.07
N THR A 139 -24.79 8.92 -3.37
CA THR A 139 -24.67 9.01 -1.91
C THR A 139 -25.64 8.10 -1.17
N ALA A 140 -26.75 7.67 -1.81
CA ALA A 140 -27.71 6.74 -1.22
C ALA A 140 -27.13 5.34 -0.98
N LEU A 141 -26.06 4.97 -1.70
CA LEU A 141 -25.34 3.71 -1.48
C LEU A 141 -24.62 3.66 -0.12
N ALA A 142 -24.40 4.81 0.52
CA ALA A 142 -23.55 4.94 1.71
C ALA A 142 -23.98 4.06 2.90
N GLY A 143 -25.28 3.75 3.06
CA GLY A 143 -25.80 2.90 4.14
C GLY A 143 -26.27 1.51 3.69
N GLN A 144 -26.14 1.18 2.42
CA GLN A 144 -26.87 0.07 1.80
C GLN A 144 -25.97 -1.03 1.21
N VAL A 145 -24.66 -0.95 1.42
CA VAL A 145 -23.72 -1.96 0.92
C VAL A 145 -23.99 -3.30 1.61
N ALA A 146 -24.45 -4.29 0.85
CA ALA A 146 -24.63 -5.67 1.31
C ALA A 146 -23.42 -6.55 0.97
N GLY A 147 -22.80 -6.31 -0.18
CA GLY A 147 -21.65 -7.04 -0.68
C GLY A 147 -20.99 -6.28 -1.82
N ALA A 148 -19.82 -6.75 -2.22
CA ALA A 148 -19.14 -6.21 -3.38
C ALA A 148 -18.32 -7.27 -4.08
N SER A 149 -18.17 -7.12 -5.38
CA SER A 149 -17.23 -7.86 -6.23
C SER A 149 -16.53 -6.90 -7.17
N ALA A 150 -15.42 -7.32 -7.76
CA ALA A 150 -14.79 -6.55 -8.81
C ALA A 150 -14.38 -7.45 -9.97
N ALA A 151 -14.10 -6.84 -11.11
CA ALA A 151 -13.48 -7.50 -12.24
C ALA A 151 -12.26 -6.68 -12.68
N THR A 152 -11.16 -7.37 -13.00
CA THR A 152 -9.99 -6.78 -13.63
C THR A 152 -10.29 -6.42 -15.09
N ALA A 153 -9.40 -5.68 -15.74
CA ALA A 153 -9.51 -5.39 -17.17
C ALA A 153 -9.54 -6.67 -18.04
N ALA A 154 -8.91 -7.76 -17.56
CA ALA A 154 -8.97 -9.09 -18.20
C ALA A 154 -10.23 -9.89 -17.80
N ASN A 155 -11.24 -9.23 -17.22
CA ASN A 155 -12.50 -9.80 -16.76
C ASN A 155 -12.36 -10.93 -15.71
N GLN A 156 -11.25 -10.96 -14.99
CA GLN A 156 -11.04 -11.90 -13.88
C GLN A 156 -11.81 -11.42 -12.65
N PRO A 157 -12.65 -12.28 -12.03
CA PRO A 157 -13.46 -11.90 -10.89
C PRO A 157 -12.62 -11.78 -9.62
N LEU A 158 -12.93 -10.78 -8.81
CA LEU A 158 -12.35 -10.54 -7.51
C LEU A 158 -13.45 -10.49 -6.46
N ALA A 159 -13.33 -11.31 -5.43
CA ALA A 159 -14.22 -11.22 -4.27
C ALA A 159 -13.76 -10.09 -3.35
N LEU A 160 -14.66 -9.20 -2.98
CA LEU A 160 -14.38 -8.05 -2.14
C LEU A 160 -15.09 -8.15 -0.79
N ALA A 161 -14.44 -7.62 0.25
CA ALA A 161 -15.07 -7.35 1.53
C ALA A 161 -15.11 -5.83 1.75
N PHE A 162 -16.30 -5.31 2.02
CA PHE A 162 -16.47 -3.89 2.34
C PHE A 162 -15.79 -3.57 3.67
N ILE A 163 -14.90 -2.56 3.67
CA ILE A 163 -14.21 -2.06 4.86
C ILE A 163 -14.94 -0.85 5.41
N GLY A 164 -15.25 0.11 4.53
CA GLY A 164 -15.87 1.36 4.93
C GLY A 164 -15.98 2.35 3.78
N LEU A 165 -16.65 3.45 4.05
CA LEU A 165 -16.77 4.58 3.16
C LEU A 165 -16.32 5.85 3.89
N SER A 166 -15.77 6.80 3.15
CA SER A 166 -15.49 8.12 3.66
C SER A 166 -16.80 8.90 3.86
N ARG A 167 -16.86 9.70 4.93
CA ARG A 167 -17.94 10.69 5.09
C ARG A 167 -17.62 12.03 4.43
N GLN A 168 -16.42 12.15 3.87
CA GLN A 168 -15.97 13.32 3.14
C GLN A 168 -16.03 13.04 1.64
N LEU A 169 -16.75 13.86 0.90
CA LEU A 169 -16.77 13.81 -0.56
C LEU A 169 -15.40 14.21 -1.12
N ARG A 170 -14.94 13.47 -2.09
CA ARG A 170 -13.77 13.79 -2.89
C ARG A 170 -14.24 13.87 -4.35
N GLU A 171 -14.11 15.04 -4.97
CA GLU A 171 -14.58 15.30 -6.35
C GLU A 171 -16.07 14.92 -6.57
N GLN A 172 -16.93 15.29 -5.60
CA GLN A 172 -18.37 14.99 -5.60
C GLN A 172 -18.73 13.50 -5.51
N ALA A 173 -17.78 12.64 -5.21
CA ALA A 173 -17.99 11.21 -5.02
C ALA A 173 -17.61 10.77 -3.61
N LEU A 174 -18.24 9.69 -3.14
CA LEU A 174 -17.91 9.05 -1.87
C LEU A 174 -16.85 7.98 -2.08
N PRO A 175 -15.63 8.13 -1.52
CA PRO A 175 -14.63 7.08 -1.53
C PRO A 175 -15.08 5.89 -0.67
N MET A 176 -14.99 4.71 -1.24
CA MET A 176 -15.26 3.43 -0.58
C MET A 176 -14.02 2.55 -0.63
N GLN A 177 -13.75 1.84 0.45
CA GLN A 177 -12.65 0.90 0.54
C GLN A 177 -13.14 -0.53 0.73
N PHE A 178 -12.48 -1.43 0.01
CA PHE A 178 -12.73 -2.86 0.04
C PHE A 178 -11.41 -3.62 0.22
N ALA A 179 -11.43 -4.71 1.00
CA ALA A 179 -10.33 -5.67 1.02
C ALA A 179 -10.56 -6.71 -0.08
N VAL A 180 -9.50 -7.07 -0.79
CA VAL A 180 -9.53 -8.18 -1.75
C VAL A 180 -9.44 -9.49 -0.97
N LYS A 181 -10.42 -10.39 -1.17
CA LYS A 181 -10.44 -11.69 -0.51
C LYS A 181 -9.64 -12.71 -1.33
N PRO A 182 -8.77 -13.50 -0.69
CA PRO A 182 -8.11 -14.59 -1.37
C PRO A 182 -9.11 -15.74 -1.69
N PRO A 183 -8.87 -16.56 -2.74
CA PRO A 183 -7.74 -16.44 -3.67
C PRO A 183 -7.99 -15.36 -4.73
N PHE A 184 -6.92 -14.70 -5.17
CA PHE A 184 -6.99 -13.73 -6.27
C PHE A 184 -5.74 -13.87 -7.17
N PRO A 185 -5.84 -13.48 -8.46
CA PRO A 185 -4.71 -13.52 -9.38
C PRO A 185 -3.64 -12.50 -8.96
N PRO A 186 -2.41 -12.58 -9.51
CA PRO A 186 -1.41 -11.55 -9.31
C PRO A 186 -1.95 -10.18 -9.76
N LEU A 187 -1.97 -9.22 -8.84
CA LEU A 187 -2.47 -7.86 -9.07
C LEU A 187 -1.37 -6.85 -8.81
N GLY A 188 -1.29 -5.84 -9.65
CA GLY A 188 -0.44 -4.67 -9.43
C GLY A 188 -1.17 -3.57 -8.65
N VAL A 189 -0.45 -2.85 -7.81
CA VAL A 189 -0.96 -1.61 -7.20
C VAL A 189 -1.12 -0.56 -8.30
N GLY A 190 -2.23 0.19 -8.26
CA GLY A 190 -2.59 1.12 -9.33
C GLY A 190 -3.34 0.49 -10.51
N GLN A 191 -3.52 -0.84 -10.51
CA GLN A 191 -4.29 -1.51 -11.55
C GLN A 191 -5.77 -1.13 -11.47
N PRO A 192 -6.40 -0.64 -12.56
CA PRO A 192 -7.81 -0.32 -12.57
C PRO A 192 -8.67 -1.58 -12.50
N VAL A 193 -9.70 -1.55 -11.68
CA VAL A 193 -10.69 -2.60 -11.53
C VAL A 193 -12.10 -2.02 -11.57
N LYS A 194 -13.05 -2.77 -12.10
CA LYS A 194 -14.45 -2.39 -12.10
C LYS A 194 -15.14 -3.01 -10.90
N VAL A 195 -15.64 -2.17 -9.99
CA VAL A 195 -16.30 -2.62 -8.76
C VAL A 195 -17.82 -2.65 -8.96
N PHE A 196 -18.43 -3.74 -8.52
CA PHE A 196 -19.88 -3.93 -8.47
C PHE A 196 -20.29 -4.00 -7.00
N VAL A 197 -21.08 -3.03 -6.58
CA VAL A 197 -21.62 -2.96 -5.21
C VAL A 197 -23.04 -3.52 -5.21
N GLN A 198 -23.29 -4.48 -4.35
CA GLN A 198 -24.63 -5.02 -4.10
C GLN A 198 -25.30 -4.20 -3.01
N SER A 199 -26.46 -3.66 -3.31
CA SER A 199 -27.29 -2.94 -2.32
C SER A 199 -28.12 -3.93 -1.50
N ARG A 200 -28.45 -3.55 -0.26
CA ARG A 200 -29.45 -4.25 0.57
C ARG A 200 -30.88 -4.10 0.06
N GLN A 201 -31.11 -3.11 -0.81
CA GLN A 201 -32.43 -2.97 -1.42
C GLN A 201 -32.65 -4.11 -2.43
N THR A 202 -33.72 -4.86 -2.21
CA THR A 202 -34.19 -5.88 -3.14
C THR A 202 -35.12 -5.25 -4.15
N ILE A 203 -34.89 -5.54 -5.40
CA ILE A 203 -35.75 -5.14 -6.52
C ILE A 203 -36.58 -6.36 -6.89
N ARG A 204 -37.93 -6.19 -6.98
CA ARG A 204 -38.80 -7.23 -7.53
C ARG A 204 -38.85 -7.08 -9.02
N GLY A 205 -38.43 -8.11 -9.76
CA GLY A 205 -38.41 -8.11 -11.21
C GLY A 205 -37.99 -9.47 -11.76
N ILE A 206 -38.16 -9.67 -13.06
CA ILE A 206 -37.73 -10.89 -13.76
C ILE A 206 -36.27 -10.69 -14.18
N PRO A 207 -35.30 -11.52 -13.70
CA PRO A 207 -33.91 -11.39 -14.10
C PRO A 207 -33.72 -11.86 -15.54
N VAL A 208 -33.03 -11.03 -16.33
CA VAL A 208 -32.64 -11.36 -17.71
C VAL A 208 -31.17 -11.02 -17.94
N PRO A 209 -30.43 -11.77 -18.78
CA PRO A 209 -29.08 -11.42 -19.17
C PRO A 209 -29.00 -10.02 -19.82
N GLN A 210 -27.88 -9.33 -19.63
CA GLN A 210 -27.65 -7.99 -20.20
C GLN A 210 -27.87 -7.99 -21.72
N ASP A 211 -27.44 -9.04 -22.43
CA ASP A 211 -27.51 -9.14 -23.88
C ASP A 211 -28.95 -9.31 -24.43
N SER A 212 -29.92 -9.56 -23.55
CA SER A 212 -31.36 -9.60 -23.90
C SER A 212 -31.99 -8.23 -24.02
N VAL A 213 -31.36 -7.21 -23.41
CA VAL A 213 -31.93 -5.86 -23.28
C VAL A 213 -31.28 -4.96 -24.32
N VAL A 214 -32.08 -4.48 -25.28
CA VAL A 214 -31.64 -3.61 -26.35
C VAL A 214 -32.39 -2.27 -26.31
N LYS A 215 -31.84 -1.25 -26.93
CA LYS A 215 -32.54 0.01 -27.16
C LYS A 215 -33.03 0.03 -28.61
N ASN A 216 -34.29 0.34 -28.78
CA ASN A 216 -34.86 0.52 -30.14
C ASN A 216 -34.41 1.87 -30.75
N GLY A 217 -34.76 2.13 -32.00
CA GLY A 217 -34.43 3.37 -32.70
C GLY A 217 -34.99 4.65 -32.06
N SER A 218 -35.96 4.54 -31.16
CA SER A 218 -36.55 5.64 -30.37
C SER A 218 -35.88 5.79 -29.01
N GLY A 219 -34.84 4.99 -28.71
CA GLY A 219 -34.13 5.03 -27.42
C GLY A 219 -34.83 4.30 -26.26
N GLU A 220 -35.96 3.63 -26.55
CA GLU A 220 -36.72 2.88 -25.54
C GLU A 220 -36.07 1.52 -25.28
N THR A 221 -36.10 1.09 -24.01
CA THR A 221 -35.60 -0.21 -23.59
C THR A 221 -36.57 -1.32 -24.00
N THR A 222 -36.06 -2.30 -24.74
CA THR A 222 -36.87 -3.35 -25.38
C THR A 222 -36.20 -4.71 -25.21
N VAL A 223 -36.99 -5.76 -25.06
CA VAL A 223 -36.58 -7.17 -25.18
C VAL A 223 -37.29 -7.82 -26.34
N TRP A 224 -36.70 -8.85 -26.92
CA TRP A 224 -37.34 -9.63 -27.97
C TRP A 224 -37.96 -10.88 -27.40
N LEU A 225 -39.28 -11.03 -27.58
CA LEU A 225 -40.04 -12.22 -27.21
C LEU A 225 -40.11 -13.19 -28.39
N HIS A 226 -39.77 -14.45 -28.13
CA HIS A 226 -39.94 -15.55 -29.06
C HIS A 226 -41.37 -16.10 -28.92
N VAL A 227 -42.27 -15.67 -29.77
CA VAL A 227 -43.70 -16.02 -29.73
C VAL A 227 -44.01 -17.33 -30.45
N SER A 228 -43.33 -17.58 -31.58
CA SER A 228 -43.44 -18.84 -32.33
C SER A 228 -42.12 -19.12 -33.08
N ALA A 229 -41.97 -20.29 -33.68
CA ALA A 229 -40.72 -20.81 -34.26
C ALA A 229 -39.93 -19.79 -35.09
N GLU A 230 -40.61 -18.89 -35.83
CA GLU A 230 -39.96 -17.90 -36.69
C GLU A 230 -40.40 -16.46 -36.38
N ARG A 231 -41.11 -16.25 -35.25
CA ARG A 231 -41.66 -14.94 -34.93
C ARG A 231 -41.08 -14.38 -33.63
N PHE A 232 -40.34 -13.29 -33.78
CA PHE A 232 -39.82 -12.49 -32.69
C PHE A 232 -40.53 -11.14 -32.65
N VAL A 233 -41.00 -10.72 -31.47
CA VAL A 233 -41.75 -9.48 -31.32
C VAL A 233 -41.01 -8.60 -30.31
N PRO A 234 -40.69 -7.34 -30.68
CA PRO A 234 -40.10 -6.42 -29.72
C PRO A 234 -41.13 -6.04 -28.66
N HIS A 235 -40.77 -6.13 -27.40
CA HIS A 235 -41.60 -5.78 -26.28
C HIS A 235 -40.94 -4.72 -25.42
N ARG A 236 -41.62 -3.59 -25.20
CA ARG A 236 -41.13 -2.50 -24.40
C ARG A 236 -41.15 -2.92 -22.92
N VAL A 237 -40.03 -2.68 -22.23
CA VAL A 237 -39.87 -3.07 -20.84
C VAL A 237 -39.26 -1.95 -20.02
N LYS A 238 -39.56 -1.96 -18.71
CA LYS A 238 -38.85 -1.14 -17.76
C LYS A 238 -37.80 -2.00 -17.08
N ALA A 239 -36.56 -1.78 -17.43
CA ALA A 239 -35.43 -2.57 -16.93
C ALA A 239 -34.56 -1.74 -15.99
N GLN A 240 -34.11 -2.37 -14.91
CA GLN A 240 -33.12 -1.82 -13.99
C GLN A 240 -31.91 -2.74 -13.90
N ARG A 241 -30.71 -2.18 -13.98
CA ARG A 241 -29.49 -2.95 -13.90
C ARG A 241 -29.28 -3.45 -12.47
N VAL A 242 -29.05 -4.75 -12.32
CA VAL A 242 -28.79 -5.40 -11.01
C VAL A 242 -27.28 -5.55 -10.80
N ASP A 243 -26.58 -6.01 -11.83
CA ASP A 243 -25.13 -6.21 -11.79
C ASP A 243 -24.49 -6.04 -13.18
N GLY A 244 -23.24 -6.46 -13.35
CA GLY A 244 -22.51 -6.36 -14.62
C GLY A 244 -23.06 -7.21 -15.76
N GLN A 245 -23.92 -8.21 -15.49
CA GLN A 245 -24.41 -9.20 -16.45
C GLN A 245 -25.92 -9.34 -16.47
N THR A 246 -26.64 -8.78 -15.47
CA THR A 246 -28.08 -9.03 -15.25
C THR A 246 -28.87 -7.74 -15.15
N PHE A 247 -30.00 -7.70 -15.83
CA PHE A 247 -31.07 -6.71 -15.63
C PHE A 247 -32.27 -7.35 -14.95
N ALA A 248 -32.93 -6.61 -14.07
CA ALA A 248 -34.26 -6.93 -13.58
C ALA A 248 -35.31 -6.20 -14.41
N ILE A 249 -36.22 -6.92 -15.03
CA ILE A 249 -37.36 -6.33 -15.70
C ILE A 249 -38.46 -6.12 -14.67
N LEU A 250 -38.78 -4.85 -14.43
CA LEU A 250 -39.78 -4.42 -13.45
C LEU A 250 -41.19 -4.47 -13.99
N GLU A 251 -41.36 -4.13 -15.27
CA GLU A 251 -42.63 -4.06 -15.96
C GLU A 251 -42.45 -4.53 -17.41
N GLY A 252 -43.48 -5.17 -17.97
CA GLY A 252 -43.52 -5.56 -19.40
C GLY A 252 -43.11 -7.01 -19.66
N LEU A 253 -42.86 -7.85 -18.65
CA LEU A 253 -42.71 -9.31 -18.81
C LEU A 253 -43.56 -10.06 -17.82
N HIS A 254 -43.97 -11.27 -18.21
CA HIS A 254 -44.70 -12.21 -17.39
C HIS A 254 -43.90 -13.51 -17.20
N GLY A 255 -44.19 -14.23 -16.13
CA GLY A 255 -43.58 -15.54 -15.92
C GLY A 255 -44.00 -16.50 -17.04
N GLY A 256 -43.04 -17.11 -17.73
CA GLY A 256 -43.26 -17.99 -18.86
C GLY A 256 -42.94 -17.38 -20.24
N ASP A 257 -42.70 -16.06 -20.31
CA ASP A 257 -42.28 -15.42 -21.53
C ASP A 257 -40.88 -15.90 -21.97
N ARG A 258 -40.70 -16.20 -23.24
CA ARG A 258 -39.45 -16.64 -23.82
C ARG A 258 -38.69 -15.44 -24.37
N VAL A 259 -37.67 -15.00 -23.64
CA VAL A 259 -36.82 -13.86 -23.99
C VAL A 259 -35.60 -14.33 -24.77
N VAL A 260 -35.28 -13.63 -25.87
CA VAL A 260 -34.04 -13.86 -26.64
C VAL A 260 -32.84 -13.41 -25.80
N THR A 261 -31.95 -14.32 -25.50
CA THR A 261 -30.75 -14.07 -24.64
C THR A 261 -29.49 -13.84 -25.46
N GLN A 262 -29.46 -14.31 -26.74
CA GLN A 262 -28.32 -14.10 -27.63
C GLN A 262 -28.83 -13.60 -28.99
N GLY A 263 -28.13 -12.61 -29.56
CA GLY A 263 -28.50 -12.05 -30.89
C GLY A 263 -29.65 -11.03 -30.85
N ALA A 264 -30.11 -10.59 -29.67
CA ALA A 264 -31.19 -9.58 -29.58
C ALA A 264 -30.83 -8.26 -30.29
N ALA A 265 -29.55 -7.87 -30.25
CA ALA A 265 -29.06 -6.69 -30.98
C ALA A 265 -29.12 -6.84 -32.49
N LEU A 266 -28.96 -8.04 -33.02
CA LEU A 266 -29.09 -8.31 -34.46
C LEU A 266 -30.55 -8.19 -34.91
N LEU A 267 -31.50 -8.70 -34.10
CA LEU A 267 -32.92 -8.56 -34.37
C LEU A 267 -33.38 -7.10 -34.45
N SER A 268 -32.76 -6.23 -33.65
CA SER A 268 -33.10 -4.79 -33.68
C SER A 268 -32.62 -4.04 -34.93
N GLN A 269 -31.75 -4.64 -35.73
CA GLN A 269 -31.27 -4.09 -37.00
C GLN A 269 -32.10 -4.51 -38.21
N ILE A 270 -32.94 -5.54 -38.08
CA ILE A 270 -33.83 -6.02 -39.12
C ILE A 270 -35.08 -5.12 -39.12
N ARG A 271 -35.29 -4.38 -40.19
CA ARG A 271 -36.49 -3.54 -40.41
C ARG A 271 -37.56 -4.32 -41.13
#